data_bf19aff33b2ed8f27d45a364a71d4b23
#
_entry.id   bf19aff33b2ed8f27d45a364a71d4b23
#
_cell.length_a   1.000
_cell.length_b   1.000
_cell.length_c   1.000
_cell.angle_alpha   90.00
_cell.angle_beta   90.00
_cell.angle_gamma   90.00
#
_symmetry.space_group_name_H-M   'P 1'
#
loop_
_entity.id
_entity.type
_entity.pdbx_description
1 polymer ?
#
loop_
_entity_poly.entity_id
_entity_poly.type
_entity_poly.pdbx_seq_one_letter_code
_entity_poly.pdbx_strand_id
1 'polypeptide(L)'
;MKSRNLKAMLFGAAFAASLTFVGAQPQMPLAPLLEVHAAAYQDVELDSKYDFEKAFQKALDVARDSEDKNTIYRIKIPAGTYKAGSCFNVYSNTYIDMEGVTLIRTSGSSMFRFGRSEDVKKISGYTGFKNITFHGGTIDGQGAQHGYKSTLLRFAHASDVTIEDMTLTNTSNSHNIEFAACQNVTINNCVFSDYHGKADSNNEAIQIETLQKSHFGSYGRYDETPNRNIAITNCTFKNVQRGVGTHAAIVGCYHSNIRIENNKFINIPGYAIIATNYINSSIKNNEITDCASGIIFRDMAITLYPSEKGNKSKTPKISSKSVIANNKIEITDKKYKNVNYGIQLLGEYRSKKKGNIPKGDYRVYGVQVYGNEITLKNASYGIWLNGTGKIRVNNNVINMQVPKKASGKSGGTVVRVISSKGSRINGNTIINTSKNKNKKLYRGIELIGKKAGSASGNKFKGFAKKQQTIKRKS
;
A
#
# COMPACT_ATOMS: atom_id res chain seq x y z
N MET A 1 -43.63 17.54 -31.55
CA MET A 1 -44.48 17.68 -30.33
C MET A 1 -43.83 16.91 -29.18
N LYS A 2 -43.66 17.59 -28.03
CA LYS A 2 -43.29 17.11 -26.70
C LYS A 2 -41.87 16.55 -26.50
N SER A 3 -41.02 17.46 -26.08
CA SER A 3 -39.78 17.25 -25.38
C SER A 3 -39.98 16.45 -24.08
N ARG A 4 -39.12 15.51 -23.77
CA ARG A 4 -38.99 14.94 -22.42
C ARG A 4 -37.61 15.29 -21.88
N ASN A 5 -37.61 16.13 -20.87
CA ASN A 5 -36.47 16.49 -20.05
C ASN A 5 -35.92 15.26 -19.31
N LEU A 6 -34.64 14.97 -19.50
CA LEU A 6 -33.89 14.06 -18.66
C LEU A 6 -33.29 14.85 -17.50
N LYS A 7 -33.74 14.60 -16.29
CA LYS A 7 -33.16 15.18 -15.06
C LYS A 7 -31.85 14.46 -14.76
N ALA A 8 -30.77 15.21 -14.74
CA ALA A 8 -29.51 14.77 -14.20
C ALA A 8 -29.63 14.64 -12.68
N MET A 9 -29.31 13.48 -12.14
CA MET A 9 -29.13 13.28 -10.70
C MET A 9 -27.69 13.64 -10.33
N LEU A 10 -27.55 14.76 -9.65
CA LEU A 10 -26.30 15.10 -8.92
C LEU A 10 -26.26 14.29 -7.63
N PHE A 11 -25.27 13.43 -7.47
CA PHE A 11 -24.85 12.92 -6.16
C PHE A 11 -23.77 13.83 -5.58
N GLY A 12 -24.19 14.77 -4.78
CA GLY A 12 -23.30 15.56 -3.93
C GLY A 12 -23.08 14.85 -2.60
N ALA A 13 -21.87 14.41 -2.32
CA ALA A 13 -21.49 13.97 -0.99
C ALA A 13 -21.21 15.19 -0.10
N ALA A 14 -22.16 15.57 0.75
CA ALA A 14 -21.96 16.55 1.79
C ALA A 14 -21.34 15.89 3.02
N PHE A 15 -20.12 16.27 3.37
CA PHE A 15 -19.55 16.00 4.69
C PHE A 15 -20.01 17.10 5.66
N ALA A 16 -20.91 16.78 6.57
CA ALA A 16 -21.23 17.61 7.71
C ALA A 16 -20.28 17.29 8.87
N ALA A 17 -19.35 18.19 9.18
CA ALA A 17 -18.61 18.21 10.42
C ALA A 17 -19.19 19.28 11.33
N SER A 18 -19.84 18.88 12.41
CA SER A 18 -20.25 19.77 13.49
C SER A 18 -19.05 20.04 14.40
N LEU A 19 -18.58 21.27 14.40
CA LEU A 19 -17.68 21.84 15.42
C LEU A 19 -18.24 23.20 15.83
N THR A 20 -18.86 23.24 17.01
CA THR A 20 -19.16 24.50 17.71
C THR A 20 -17.89 25.02 18.36
N PHE A 21 -17.36 26.13 17.84
CA PHE A 21 -16.46 27.02 18.55
C PHE A 21 -16.93 28.46 18.36
N VAL A 22 -17.30 29.09 19.47
CA VAL A 22 -17.60 30.49 19.54
C VAL A 22 -16.26 31.23 19.64
N GLY A 23 -15.94 32.01 18.62
CA GLY A 23 -14.79 32.92 18.60
C GLY A 23 -14.80 33.70 17.28
N ALA A 24 -15.03 35.00 17.36
CA ALA A 24 -15.03 35.87 16.18
C ALA A 24 -13.68 35.80 15.47
N GLN A 25 -13.67 35.30 14.26
CA GLN A 25 -12.52 35.32 13.34
C GLN A 25 -12.76 36.38 12.26
N PRO A 26 -11.72 37.09 11.81
CA PRO A 26 -11.86 38.02 10.71
C PRO A 26 -12.23 37.26 9.42
N GLN A 27 -13.23 37.78 8.72
CA GLN A 27 -13.66 37.20 7.42
C GLN A 27 -12.51 37.37 6.43
N MET A 28 -11.93 36.24 6.03
CA MET A 28 -11.07 36.19 4.85
C MET A 28 -11.94 36.33 3.60
N PRO A 29 -11.50 37.06 2.57
CA PRO A 29 -12.23 37.15 1.32
C PRO A 29 -12.38 35.74 0.73
N LEU A 30 -13.62 35.37 0.36
CA LEU A 30 -13.91 34.17 -0.38
C LEU A 30 -13.07 34.19 -1.67
N ALA A 31 -12.17 33.21 -1.79
CA ALA A 31 -11.51 32.98 -3.06
C ALA A 31 -12.60 32.67 -4.11
N PRO A 32 -12.46 33.19 -5.35
CA PRO A 32 -13.43 32.90 -6.40
C PRO A 32 -13.58 31.38 -6.53
N LEU A 33 -14.83 30.92 -6.54
CA LEU A 33 -15.16 29.54 -6.89
C LEU A 33 -14.56 29.26 -8.26
N LEU A 34 -13.52 28.41 -8.29
CA LEU A 34 -13.06 27.83 -9.56
C LEU A 34 -14.26 27.07 -10.14
N GLU A 35 -14.80 27.55 -11.23
CA GLU A 35 -15.76 26.77 -12.02
C GLU A 35 -15.06 25.47 -12.43
N VAL A 36 -15.42 24.38 -11.79
CA VAL A 36 -15.03 23.07 -12.23
C VAL A 36 -15.88 22.76 -13.48
N HIS A 37 -15.35 23.10 -14.64
CA HIS A 37 -15.94 22.60 -15.88
C HIS A 37 -15.90 21.07 -15.83
N ALA A 38 -17.06 20.43 -15.90
CA ALA A 38 -17.13 18.99 -16.07
C ALA A 38 -16.36 18.65 -17.36
N ALA A 39 -15.39 17.74 -17.28
CA ALA A 39 -14.65 17.32 -18.45
C ALA A 39 -15.63 16.78 -19.51
N ALA A 40 -15.47 17.21 -20.74
CA ALA A 40 -16.24 16.68 -21.85
C ALA A 40 -15.78 15.24 -22.12
N TYR A 41 -16.72 14.33 -22.34
CA TYR A 41 -16.43 12.96 -22.75
C TYR A 41 -16.70 12.81 -24.25
N GLN A 42 -15.78 12.17 -24.95
CA GLN A 42 -15.96 11.71 -26.32
C GLN A 42 -15.85 10.19 -26.33
N ASP A 43 -16.91 9.52 -26.77
CA ASP A 43 -16.92 8.08 -26.92
C ASP A 43 -16.08 7.67 -28.15
N VAL A 44 -15.28 6.61 -27.97
CA VAL A 44 -14.41 6.03 -28.99
C VAL A 44 -14.79 4.57 -29.16
N GLU A 45 -15.33 4.24 -30.33
CA GLU A 45 -15.74 2.88 -30.66
C GLU A 45 -14.55 2.02 -31.11
N LEU A 46 -14.63 0.72 -30.84
CA LEU A 46 -13.68 -0.24 -31.37
C LEU A 46 -13.99 -0.52 -32.84
N ASP A 47 -13.00 -0.31 -33.73
CA ASP A 47 -13.20 -0.56 -35.18
C ASP A 47 -13.26 -2.07 -35.45
N SER A 48 -14.45 -2.54 -35.78
CA SER A 48 -14.77 -3.96 -36.04
C SER A 48 -14.02 -4.59 -37.24
N LYS A 49 -13.34 -3.77 -38.04
CA LYS A 49 -12.48 -4.27 -39.15
C LYS A 49 -11.20 -4.95 -38.66
N TYR A 50 -10.85 -4.75 -37.42
CA TYR A 50 -9.62 -5.30 -36.83
C TYR A 50 -9.94 -6.35 -35.77
N ASP A 51 -8.99 -7.25 -35.51
CA ASP A 51 -9.02 -8.04 -34.30
C ASP A 51 -9.02 -7.15 -33.04
N PHE A 52 -9.40 -7.73 -31.92
CA PHE A 52 -9.58 -7.00 -30.67
C PHE A 52 -8.34 -6.17 -30.27
N GLU A 53 -7.14 -6.80 -30.30
CA GLU A 53 -5.93 -6.11 -29.84
C GLU A 53 -5.62 -4.87 -30.67
N LYS A 54 -5.72 -4.98 -31.97
CA LYS A 54 -5.48 -3.88 -32.90
C LYS A 54 -6.56 -2.80 -32.81
N ALA A 55 -7.82 -3.21 -32.73
CA ALA A 55 -8.95 -2.29 -32.56
C ALA A 55 -8.83 -1.49 -31.27
N PHE A 56 -8.51 -2.17 -30.17
CA PHE A 56 -8.39 -1.53 -28.87
C PHE A 56 -7.18 -0.58 -28.80
N GLN A 57 -6.00 -1.00 -29.31
CA GLN A 57 -4.86 -0.09 -29.36
C GLN A 57 -5.13 1.15 -30.23
N LYS A 58 -5.82 1.01 -31.34
CA LYS A 58 -6.24 2.16 -32.18
C LYS A 58 -7.17 3.11 -31.43
N ALA A 59 -8.11 2.58 -30.66
CA ALA A 59 -8.99 3.41 -29.84
C ALA A 59 -8.19 4.18 -28.76
N LEU A 60 -7.21 3.53 -28.13
CA LEU A 60 -6.29 4.19 -27.18
C LEU A 60 -5.41 5.27 -27.87
N ASP A 61 -5.01 5.04 -29.11
CA ASP A 61 -4.19 5.97 -29.87
C ASP A 61 -4.95 7.27 -30.23
N VAL A 62 -6.30 7.28 -30.24
CA VAL A 62 -7.10 8.50 -30.43
C VAL A 62 -6.75 9.56 -29.39
N ALA A 63 -6.63 9.18 -28.13
CA ALA A 63 -6.24 10.12 -27.06
C ALA A 63 -4.80 10.62 -27.22
N ARG A 64 -3.88 9.79 -27.76
CA ARG A 64 -2.51 10.19 -28.09
C ARG A 64 -2.47 11.26 -29.16
N ASP A 65 -3.21 11.02 -30.25
CA ASP A 65 -3.14 11.81 -31.48
C ASP A 65 -4.00 13.08 -31.43
N SER A 66 -4.85 13.21 -30.42
CA SER A 66 -5.67 14.39 -30.22
C SER A 66 -4.87 15.62 -29.75
N GLU A 67 -5.19 16.76 -30.31
CA GLU A 67 -4.72 18.08 -29.85
C GLU A 67 -5.54 18.63 -28.69
N ASP A 68 -6.79 18.15 -28.52
CA ASP A 68 -7.66 18.57 -27.44
C ASP A 68 -7.24 17.91 -26.12
N LYS A 69 -6.76 18.74 -25.18
CA LYS A 69 -6.31 18.32 -23.85
C LYS A 69 -7.38 18.43 -22.76
N ASN A 70 -8.60 18.86 -23.12
CA ASN A 70 -9.71 19.05 -22.18
C ASN A 70 -10.77 17.94 -22.30
N THR A 71 -10.78 17.21 -23.39
CA THR A 71 -11.69 16.09 -23.62
C THR A 71 -11.11 14.78 -23.09
N ILE A 72 -11.94 13.99 -22.41
CA ILE A 72 -11.64 12.62 -22.00
C ILE A 72 -12.20 11.66 -23.03
N TYR A 73 -11.33 10.83 -23.61
CA TYR A 73 -11.69 9.81 -24.59
C TYR A 73 -12.13 8.55 -23.88
N ARG A 74 -13.44 8.27 -23.91
CA ARG A 74 -14.02 7.08 -23.27
C ARG A 74 -14.10 5.93 -24.28
N ILE A 75 -13.37 4.87 -23.97
CA ILE A 75 -13.33 3.63 -24.75
C ILE A 75 -14.15 2.60 -24.00
N LYS A 76 -15.32 2.30 -24.50
CA LYS A 76 -16.19 1.24 -23.96
C LYS A 76 -15.93 -0.05 -24.72
N ILE A 77 -15.39 -1.05 -24.00
CA ILE A 77 -15.18 -2.38 -24.55
C ILE A 77 -16.51 -3.16 -24.41
N PRO A 78 -17.06 -3.75 -25.48
CA PRO A 78 -18.23 -4.59 -25.35
C PRO A 78 -18.03 -5.74 -24.38
N ALA A 79 -19.04 -6.05 -23.57
CA ALA A 79 -18.97 -7.14 -22.61
C ALA A 79 -18.61 -8.46 -23.33
N GLY A 80 -17.68 -9.23 -22.74
CA GLY A 80 -17.20 -10.46 -23.34
C GLY A 80 -15.82 -10.88 -22.82
N THR A 81 -15.30 -11.97 -23.38
CA THR A 81 -13.99 -12.50 -23.06
C THR A 81 -13.04 -12.33 -24.24
N TYR A 82 -11.92 -11.63 -24.00
CA TYR A 82 -10.93 -11.32 -25.03
C TYR A 82 -9.56 -11.87 -24.62
N LYS A 83 -8.84 -12.45 -25.58
CA LYS A 83 -7.45 -12.86 -25.43
C LYS A 83 -6.53 -11.71 -25.87
N ALA A 84 -5.49 -11.43 -25.08
CA ALA A 84 -4.53 -10.39 -25.40
C ALA A 84 -3.10 -10.81 -25.07
N GLY A 85 -2.26 -10.80 -26.10
CA GLY A 85 -0.82 -11.10 -26.01
C GLY A 85 0.05 -9.85 -26.09
N SER A 86 -0.49 -8.73 -26.59
CA SER A 86 0.18 -7.45 -26.71
C SER A 86 0.08 -6.63 -25.43
N CYS A 87 1.03 -5.71 -25.23
CA CYS A 87 0.94 -4.70 -24.19
C CYS A 87 0.26 -3.44 -24.73
N PHE A 88 -0.86 -3.08 -24.15
CA PHE A 88 -1.61 -1.87 -24.53
C PHE A 88 -0.94 -0.61 -23.96
N ASN A 89 -0.73 0.38 -24.81
CA ASN A 89 -0.16 1.67 -24.45
C ASN A 89 -1.30 2.67 -24.21
N VAL A 90 -1.40 3.15 -22.98
CA VAL A 90 -2.45 4.09 -22.56
C VAL A 90 -1.88 5.50 -22.51
N TYR A 91 -2.67 6.49 -22.87
CA TYR A 91 -2.25 7.89 -22.95
C TYR A 91 -3.11 8.77 -22.04
N SER A 92 -2.73 10.04 -21.89
CA SER A 92 -3.49 10.99 -21.07
C SER A 92 -4.91 11.16 -21.56
N ASN A 93 -5.82 11.52 -20.65
CA ASN A 93 -7.24 11.77 -20.94
C ASN A 93 -7.97 10.53 -21.51
N THR A 94 -7.67 9.36 -20.99
CA THR A 94 -8.32 8.11 -21.41
C THR A 94 -9.17 7.53 -20.28
N TYR A 95 -10.41 7.21 -20.57
CA TYR A 95 -11.31 6.43 -19.73
C TYR A 95 -11.57 5.07 -20.39
N ILE A 96 -11.13 3.99 -19.75
CA ILE A 96 -11.31 2.62 -20.25
C ILE A 96 -12.43 1.97 -19.45
N ASP A 97 -13.56 1.77 -20.08
CA ASP A 97 -14.72 1.08 -19.51
C ASP A 97 -14.70 -0.39 -19.91
N MET A 98 -14.46 -1.25 -18.93
CA MET A 98 -14.40 -2.71 -19.11
C MET A 98 -15.52 -3.44 -18.35
N GLU A 99 -16.63 -2.78 -18.06
CA GLU A 99 -17.74 -3.45 -17.37
C GLU A 99 -18.22 -4.69 -18.16
N GLY A 100 -18.24 -5.85 -17.49
CA GLY A 100 -18.59 -7.14 -18.12
C GLY A 100 -17.49 -7.75 -19.01
N VAL A 101 -16.29 -7.17 -19.04
CA VAL A 101 -15.15 -7.65 -19.86
C VAL A 101 -14.22 -8.54 -19.03
N THR A 102 -13.74 -9.63 -19.65
CA THR A 102 -12.61 -10.41 -19.15
C THR A 102 -11.48 -10.40 -20.17
N LEU A 103 -10.33 -9.83 -19.78
CA LEU A 103 -9.10 -9.88 -20.56
C LEU A 103 -8.23 -11.05 -20.09
N ILE A 104 -7.96 -12.01 -20.97
CA ILE A 104 -7.10 -13.17 -20.70
C ILE A 104 -5.73 -12.92 -21.31
N ARG A 105 -4.69 -12.88 -20.48
CA ARG A 105 -3.31 -12.72 -20.95
C ARG A 105 -2.82 -13.98 -21.67
N THR A 106 -2.23 -13.81 -22.86
CA THR A 106 -1.71 -14.92 -23.68
C THR A 106 -0.21 -14.84 -23.95
N SER A 107 0.50 -13.88 -23.36
CA SER A 107 1.96 -13.74 -23.49
C SER A 107 2.62 -13.33 -22.17
N GLY A 108 3.94 -13.34 -22.15
CA GLY A 108 4.73 -12.83 -21.03
C GLY A 108 4.82 -11.30 -20.92
N SER A 109 4.14 -10.54 -21.77
CA SER A 109 4.12 -9.08 -21.73
C SER A 109 3.25 -8.54 -20.59
N SER A 110 3.51 -7.30 -20.13
CA SER A 110 2.53 -6.56 -19.33
C SER A 110 1.25 -6.34 -20.13
N MET A 111 0.10 -6.26 -19.47
CA MET A 111 -1.16 -6.00 -20.18
C MET A 111 -1.30 -4.52 -20.54
N PHE A 112 -0.93 -3.63 -19.61
CA PHE A 112 -1.03 -2.19 -19.80
C PHE A 112 0.24 -1.47 -19.35
N ARG A 113 0.61 -0.45 -20.11
CA ARG A 113 1.62 0.54 -19.73
C ARG A 113 1.17 1.94 -20.18
N PHE A 114 1.73 2.99 -19.57
CA PHE A 114 1.46 4.35 -20.03
C PHE A 114 2.53 4.80 -21.01
N GLY A 115 2.08 5.09 -22.23
CA GLY A 115 2.90 5.44 -23.36
C GLY A 115 3.86 4.34 -23.84
N ARG A 116 4.40 4.52 -25.02
CA ARG A 116 5.47 3.66 -25.59
C ARG A 116 6.82 4.04 -25.02
N SER A 117 7.82 3.22 -25.26
CA SER A 117 9.19 3.47 -24.77
C SER A 117 9.80 4.78 -25.31
N GLU A 118 9.46 5.16 -26.52
CA GLU A 118 9.85 6.43 -27.12
C GLU A 118 9.20 7.64 -26.48
N ASP A 119 7.93 7.54 -26.08
CA ASP A 119 7.15 8.63 -25.49
C ASP A 119 7.67 9.03 -24.11
N VAL A 120 8.21 8.06 -23.37
CA VAL A 120 8.59 8.26 -21.96
C VAL A 120 10.04 8.76 -21.76
N LYS A 121 10.90 8.75 -22.77
CA LYS A 121 12.36 9.02 -22.62
C LYS A 121 12.70 10.31 -21.88
N LYS A 122 11.89 11.37 -22.03
CA LYS A 122 12.14 12.70 -21.45
C LYS A 122 11.27 12.98 -20.22
N ILE A 123 10.32 12.10 -19.88
CA ILE A 123 9.40 12.31 -18.78
C ILE A 123 10.15 12.25 -17.44
N SER A 124 9.81 13.15 -16.53
CA SER A 124 10.39 13.27 -15.18
C SER A 124 9.36 13.84 -14.20
N GLY A 125 9.62 13.70 -12.91
CA GLY A 125 8.69 14.19 -11.90
C GLY A 125 7.29 13.58 -12.08
N TYR A 126 6.27 14.43 -12.12
CA TYR A 126 4.87 14.06 -12.36
C TYR A 126 4.35 14.62 -13.70
N THR A 127 5.24 14.79 -14.68
CA THR A 127 4.93 15.47 -15.94
C THR A 127 4.53 14.52 -17.08
N GLY A 128 4.37 13.23 -16.76
CA GLY A 128 3.98 12.23 -17.73
C GLY A 128 2.48 12.20 -18.02
N PHE A 129 1.94 11.01 -18.10
CA PHE A 129 0.54 10.80 -18.44
C PHE A 129 -0.39 11.17 -17.29
N LYS A 130 -1.58 11.72 -17.62
CA LYS A 130 -2.55 12.19 -16.62
C LYS A 130 -3.99 11.95 -17.04
N ASN A 131 -4.91 12.03 -16.07
CA ASN A 131 -6.35 11.85 -16.29
C ASN A 131 -6.64 10.49 -16.95
N ILE A 132 -6.25 9.40 -16.30
CA ILE A 132 -6.45 8.04 -16.80
C ILE A 132 -7.34 7.29 -15.84
N THR A 133 -8.41 6.70 -16.35
CA THR A 133 -9.31 5.86 -15.57
C THR A 133 -9.42 4.46 -16.19
N PHE A 134 -9.28 3.45 -15.33
CA PHE A 134 -9.68 2.07 -15.62
C PHE A 134 -10.89 1.75 -14.75
N HIS A 135 -11.97 1.32 -15.37
CA HIS A 135 -13.22 1.02 -14.69
C HIS A 135 -13.75 -0.36 -15.06
N GLY A 136 -14.10 -1.15 -14.06
CA GLY A 136 -14.78 -2.44 -14.23
C GLY A 136 -13.90 -3.55 -14.80
N GLY A 137 -14.51 -4.71 -14.98
CA GLY A 137 -13.93 -5.86 -15.66
C GLY A 137 -12.90 -6.67 -14.89
N THR A 138 -12.39 -7.70 -15.57
CA THR A 138 -11.43 -8.65 -15.03
C THR A 138 -10.20 -8.74 -15.91
N ILE A 139 -9.00 -8.74 -15.32
CA ILE A 139 -7.75 -9.11 -15.97
C ILE A 139 -7.24 -10.40 -15.37
N ASP A 140 -7.21 -11.47 -16.16
CA ASP A 140 -6.66 -12.77 -15.81
C ASP A 140 -5.21 -12.90 -16.30
N GLY A 141 -4.27 -12.91 -15.35
CA GLY A 141 -2.83 -12.98 -15.62
C GLY A 141 -2.31 -14.33 -16.04
N GLN A 142 -3.13 -15.40 -16.05
CA GLN A 142 -2.80 -16.76 -16.45
C GLN A 142 -1.60 -17.37 -15.70
N GLY A 143 -1.44 -16.97 -14.44
CA GLY A 143 -0.31 -17.40 -13.61
C GLY A 143 -0.30 -18.91 -13.32
N ALA A 144 -1.46 -19.51 -13.09
CA ALA A 144 -1.61 -20.94 -12.87
C ALA A 144 -1.31 -21.76 -14.14
N GLN A 145 -1.71 -21.26 -15.30
CA GLN A 145 -1.63 -21.95 -16.59
C GLN A 145 -0.24 -21.80 -17.23
N HIS A 146 0.34 -20.60 -17.18
CA HIS A 146 1.55 -20.29 -17.96
C HIS A 146 2.71 -19.71 -17.12
N GLY A 147 2.46 -19.30 -15.87
CA GLY A 147 3.50 -18.74 -15.00
C GLY A 147 4.16 -17.47 -15.52
N TYR A 148 3.46 -16.66 -16.27
CA TYR A 148 3.96 -15.37 -16.81
C TYR A 148 4.42 -14.44 -15.70
N LYS A 149 5.58 -13.77 -15.89
CA LYS A 149 6.30 -13.02 -14.85
C LYS A 149 6.17 -11.50 -14.94
N SER A 150 5.37 -10.97 -15.85
CA SER A 150 5.21 -9.52 -16.02
C SER A 150 4.02 -8.98 -15.25
N THR A 151 4.16 -7.76 -14.75
CA THR A 151 3.10 -7.00 -14.08
C THR A 151 1.93 -6.73 -15.02
N LEU A 152 0.69 -6.80 -14.52
CA LEU A 152 -0.48 -6.56 -15.37
C LEU A 152 -0.59 -5.07 -15.77
N LEU A 153 -0.62 -4.16 -14.79
CA LEU A 153 -0.61 -2.71 -15.01
C LEU A 153 0.69 -2.12 -14.49
N ARG A 154 1.47 -1.48 -15.36
CA ARG A 154 2.75 -0.88 -14.99
C ARG A 154 2.91 0.52 -15.56
N PHE A 155 3.15 1.52 -14.70
CA PHE A 155 3.27 2.90 -15.13
C PHE A 155 4.16 3.74 -14.22
N ALA A 156 4.68 4.84 -14.74
CA ALA A 156 5.48 5.77 -13.97
C ALA A 156 5.28 7.22 -14.42
N HIS A 157 5.68 8.16 -13.55
CA HIS A 157 5.61 9.61 -13.77
C HIS A 157 4.20 10.13 -14.09
N ALA A 158 3.17 9.42 -13.63
CA ALA A 158 1.79 9.72 -13.93
C ALA A 158 1.11 10.55 -12.82
N SER A 159 0.04 11.24 -13.19
CA SER A 159 -0.83 11.95 -12.25
C SER A 159 -2.30 11.73 -12.57
N ASP A 160 -3.14 11.84 -11.53
CA ASP A 160 -4.59 11.78 -11.67
C ASP A 160 -5.05 10.46 -12.33
N VAL A 161 -4.66 9.34 -11.72
CA VAL A 161 -4.97 7.98 -12.19
C VAL A 161 -6.00 7.36 -11.26
N THR A 162 -7.09 6.84 -11.84
CA THR A 162 -8.13 6.09 -11.13
C THR A 162 -8.19 4.67 -11.66
N ILE A 163 -8.23 3.69 -10.74
CA ILE A 163 -8.44 2.27 -11.03
C ILE A 163 -9.55 1.81 -10.09
N GLU A 164 -10.70 1.48 -10.63
CA GLU A 164 -11.87 1.21 -9.81
C GLU A 164 -12.72 0.06 -10.33
N ASP A 165 -13.36 -0.65 -9.39
CA ASP A 165 -14.32 -1.73 -9.67
C ASP A 165 -13.74 -2.90 -10.48
N MET A 166 -12.42 -3.08 -10.47
CA MET A 166 -11.70 -4.08 -11.24
C MET A 166 -11.38 -5.34 -10.45
N THR A 167 -11.30 -6.47 -11.16
CA THR A 167 -10.67 -7.70 -10.66
C THR A 167 -9.36 -7.96 -11.40
N LEU A 168 -8.25 -8.03 -10.66
CA LEU A 168 -6.93 -8.41 -11.18
C LEU A 168 -6.52 -9.72 -10.50
N THR A 169 -6.45 -10.81 -11.26
CA THR A 169 -6.31 -12.15 -10.69
C THR A 169 -5.27 -13.00 -11.39
N ASN A 170 -4.92 -14.13 -10.76
CA ASN A 170 -4.16 -15.22 -11.38
C ASN A 170 -2.78 -14.77 -11.90
N THR A 171 -2.02 -14.04 -11.06
CA THR A 171 -0.66 -13.60 -11.38
C THR A 171 0.40 -14.60 -10.89
N SER A 172 1.61 -14.55 -11.48
CA SER A 172 2.75 -15.36 -11.07
C SER A 172 4.04 -14.56 -11.11
N ASN A 173 4.83 -14.64 -10.03
CA ASN A 173 6.17 -14.05 -9.90
C ASN A 173 6.28 -12.57 -10.32
N SER A 174 5.22 -11.80 -10.20
CA SER A 174 5.14 -10.37 -10.47
C SER A 174 3.99 -9.74 -9.68
N HIS A 175 3.65 -8.50 -10.00
CA HIS A 175 2.61 -7.70 -9.36
C HIS A 175 1.33 -7.63 -10.21
N ASN A 176 0.21 -7.34 -9.60
CA ASN A 176 -0.99 -6.95 -10.35
C ASN A 176 -0.83 -5.51 -10.85
N ILE A 177 -0.46 -4.60 -9.95
CA ILE A 177 -0.19 -3.19 -10.27
C ILE A 177 1.18 -2.80 -9.71
N GLU A 178 1.98 -2.12 -10.52
CA GLU A 178 3.27 -1.55 -10.08
C GLU A 178 3.41 -0.13 -10.66
N PHE A 179 3.65 0.85 -9.79
CA PHE A 179 3.83 2.22 -10.24
C PHE A 179 4.90 2.96 -9.43
N ALA A 180 5.52 3.95 -10.09
CA ALA A 180 6.59 4.75 -9.51
C ALA A 180 6.52 6.21 -9.96
N ALA A 181 7.00 7.12 -9.12
CA ALA A 181 7.03 8.55 -9.42
C ALA A 181 5.63 9.11 -9.80
N CYS A 182 4.58 8.66 -9.13
CA CYS A 182 3.20 9.04 -9.43
C CYS A 182 2.59 9.92 -8.33
N GLN A 183 1.59 10.72 -8.71
CA GLN A 183 0.79 11.49 -7.77
C GLN A 183 -0.70 11.36 -8.06
N ASN A 184 -1.54 11.56 -7.02
CA ASN A 184 -3.00 11.52 -7.14
C ASN A 184 -3.48 10.21 -7.80
N VAL A 185 -3.06 9.07 -7.24
CA VAL A 185 -3.50 7.74 -7.71
C VAL A 185 -4.55 7.22 -6.75
N THR A 186 -5.71 6.87 -7.28
CA THR A 186 -6.79 6.23 -6.53
C THR A 186 -7.01 4.81 -7.04
N ILE A 187 -6.96 3.84 -6.14
CA ILE A 187 -7.32 2.44 -6.41
C ILE A 187 -8.44 2.11 -5.44
N ASN A 188 -9.65 1.91 -5.97
CA ASN A 188 -10.84 1.79 -5.14
C ASN A 188 -11.72 0.61 -5.57
N ASN A 189 -12.28 -0.09 -4.58
CA ASN A 189 -13.25 -1.18 -4.78
C ASN A 189 -12.76 -2.29 -5.74
N CYS A 190 -11.45 -2.58 -5.73
CA CYS A 190 -10.84 -3.58 -6.59
C CYS A 190 -10.61 -4.90 -5.84
N VAL A 191 -10.57 -6.01 -6.60
CA VAL A 191 -10.24 -7.34 -6.11
C VAL A 191 -8.89 -7.78 -6.69
N PHE A 192 -7.96 -8.17 -5.81
CA PHE A 192 -6.67 -8.73 -6.15
C PHE A 192 -6.61 -10.16 -5.61
N SER A 193 -6.46 -11.16 -6.49
CA SER A 193 -6.54 -12.52 -6.03
C SER A 193 -5.60 -13.51 -6.74
N ASP A 194 -5.42 -14.64 -6.09
CA ASP A 194 -4.88 -15.88 -6.66
C ASP A 194 -3.50 -15.75 -7.32
N TYR A 195 -2.50 -15.57 -6.46
CA TYR A 195 -1.09 -15.58 -6.85
C TYR A 195 -0.56 -17.02 -6.92
N HIS A 196 0.05 -17.38 -8.06
CA HIS A 196 0.60 -18.70 -8.35
C HIS A 196 2.12 -18.75 -8.51
N GLY A 197 2.81 -17.70 -8.07
CA GLY A 197 4.26 -17.63 -8.15
C GLY A 197 4.98 -18.29 -6.99
N LYS A 198 6.29 -18.07 -6.93
CA LYS A 198 7.17 -18.61 -5.88
C LYS A 198 6.74 -18.12 -4.50
N ALA A 199 6.63 -19.03 -3.56
CA ALA A 199 6.43 -18.71 -2.15
C ALA A 199 7.61 -17.87 -1.61
N ASP A 200 7.37 -17.05 -0.58
CA ASP A 200 8.35 -16.14 0.04
C ASP A 200 8.95 -15.09 -0.92
N SER A 201 8.34 -14.84 -2.08
CA SER A 201 8.77 -13.79 -3.01
C SER A 201 8.40 -12.39 -2.52
N ASN A 202 9.04 -11.36 -3.09
CA ASN A 202 8.73 -9.96 -2.80
C ASN A 202 7.65 -9.40 -3.72
N ASN A 203 6.65 -10.20 -4.08
CA ASN A 203 5.60 -9.78 -5.00
C ASN A 203 4.36 -9.32 -4.23
N GLU A 204 4.23 -8.01 -4.08
CA GLU A 204 3.02 -7.34 -3.63
C GLU A 204 1.97 -7.33 -4.76
N ALA A 205 0.68 -7.45 -4.42
CA ALA A 205 -0.38 -7.26 -5.42
C ALA A 205 -0.34 -5.82 -5.97
N ILE A 206 -0.18 -4.83 -5.10
CA ILE A 206 0.09 -3.44 -5.49
C ILE A 206 1.46 -3.04 -4.97
N GLN A 207 2.39 -2.74 -5.88
CA GLN A 207 3.71 -2.20 -5.54
C GLN A 207 3.78 -0.71 -5.79
N ILE A 208 4.07 0.04 -4.72
CA ILE A 208 4.37 1.48 -4.73
C ILE A 208 5.89 1.61 -4.74
N GLU A 209 6.48 1.90 -5.91
CA GLU A 209 7.92 1.79 -6.11
C GLU A 209 8.60 3.17 -6.17
N THR A 210 9.92 3.21 -5.98
CA THR A 210 10.77 4.32 -6.41
C THR A 210 11.39 3.94 -7.74
N LEU A 211 11.26 4.79 -8.74
CA LEU A 211 11.71 4.49 -10.10
C LEU A 211 13.22 4.25 -10.16
N GLN A 212 13.62 3.05 -10.57
CA GLN A 212 15.01 2.63 -10.71
C GLN A 212 15.20 1.87 -12.02
N LYS A 213 16.37 2.03 -12.66
CA LYS A 213 16.69 1.39 -13.94
C LYS A 213 16.60 -0.13 -13.89
N SER A 214 17.01 -0.73 -12.77
CA SER A 214 16.97 -2.18 -12.55
C SER A 214 15.57 -2.78 -12.50
N HIS A 215 14.54 -1.98 -12.16
CA HIS A 215 13.16 -2.43 -11.99
C HIS A 215 12.22 -1.88 -13.06
N PHE A 216 12.43 -0.64 -13.48
CA PHE A 216 11.58 0.07 -14.44
C PHE A 216 12.36 0.49 -15.69
N GLY A 217 12.79 -0.46 -16.51
CA GLY A 217 13.38 -0.14 -17.81
C GLY A 217 12.40 0.59 -18.72
N SER A 218 12.80 1.74 -19.29
CA SER A 218 12.01 2.50 -20.28
C SER A 218 10.66 3.02 -19.79
N TYR A 219 10.64 3.64 -18.59
CA TYR A 219 9.44 4.29 -18.01
C TYR A 219 9.69 5.77 -17.63
N GLY A 220 10.72 6.40 -18.14
CA GLY A 220 11.06 7.79 -17.85
C GLY A 220 12.44 7.96 -17.22
N ARG A 221 12.71 9.13 -16.67
CA ARG A 221 13.97 9.46 -16.01
C ARG A 221 14.01 8.89 -14.59
N TYR A 222 15.17 8.36 -14.21
CA TYR A 222 15.42 7.89 -12.85
C TYR A 222 15.83 9.05 -11.94
N ASP A 223 14.89 9.92 -11.65
CA ASP A 223 15.09 11.19 -10.96
C ASP A 223 14.73 11.16 -9.47
N GLU A 224 14.49 9.95 -8.93
CA GLU A 224 14.16 9.70 -7.52
C GLU A 224 12.84 10.38 -7.06
N THR A 225 11.96 10.73 -7.99
CA THR A 225 10.64 11.30 -7.66
C THR A 225 9.84 10.31 -6.81
N PRO A 226 9.38 10.69 -5.60
CA PRO A 226 8.56 9.82 -4.76
C PRO A 226 7.12 9.78 -5.23
N ASN A 227 6.36 8.77 -4.82
CA ASN A 227 4.92 8.79 -4.97
C ASN A 227 4.28 9.70 -3.91
N ARG A 228 3.18 10.39 -4.25
CA ARG A 228 2.43 11.24 -3.31
C ARG A 228 0.92 11.24 -3.60
N ASN A 229 0.12 11.42 -2.55
CA ASN A 229 -1.34 11.43 -2.65
C ASN A 229 -1.87 10.13 -3.28
N ILE A 230 -1.56 8.98 -2.68
CA ILE A 230 -2.01 7.67 -3.14
C ILE A 230 -3.11 7.18 -2.21
N ALA A 231 -4.23 6.77 -2.75
CA ALA A 231 -5.33 6.17 -2.01
C ALA A 231 -5.61 4.74 -2.50
N ILE A 232 -5.55 3.76 -1.60
CA ILE A 232 -5.93 2.37 -1.85
C ILE A 232 -7.03 2.05 -0.84
N THR A 233 -8.27 1.98 -1.33
CA THR A 233 -9.44 1.96 -0.45
C THR A 233 -10.47 0.94 -0.89
N ASN A 234 -11.18 0.34 0.07
CA ASN A 234 -12.30 -0.58 -0.16
C ASN A 234 -11.94 -1.82 -1.00
N CYS A 235 -10.64 -2.14 -1.12
CA CYS A 235 -10.15 -3.24 -1.93
C CYS A 235 -10.10 -4.55 -1.13
N THR A 236 -10.17 -5.67 -1.87
CA THR A 236 -9.99 -7.02 -1.32
C THR A 236 -8.73 -7.66 -1.90
N PHE A 237 -7.85 -8.11 -1.02
CA PHE A 237 -6.63 -8.86 -1.34
C PHE A 237 -6.78 -10.27 -0.79
N LYS A 238 -6.88 -11.28 -1.66
CA LYS A 238 -7.13 -12.66 -1.25
C LYS A 238 -6.18 -13.63 -1.95
N ASN A 239 -5.52 -14.52 -1.20
CA ASN A 239 -4.59 -15.50 -1.75
C ASN A 239 -3.44 -14.87 -2.57
N VAL A 240 -3.03 -13.66 -2.25
CA VAL A 240 -1.87 -13.00 -2.87
C VAL A 240 -0.64 -13.19 -2.01
N GLN A 241 0.57 -13.10 -2.60
CA GLN A 241 1.81 -13.31 -1.85
C GLN A 241 2.03 -12.23 -0.79
N ARG A 242 1.79 -10.98 -1.12
CA ARG A 242 1.73 -9.80 -0.26
C ARG A 242 0.64 -8.87 -0.77
N GLY A 243 0.05 -8.08 0.11
CA GLY A 243 -1.01 -7.16 -0.30
C GLY A 243 -0.48 -5.89 -0.96
N VAL A 244 -0.30 -4.83 -0.19
CA VAL A 244 0.18 -3.53 -0.67
C VAL A 244 1.56 -3.25 -0.10
N GLY A 245 2.49 -2.74 -0.94
CA GLY A 245 3.76 -2.37 -0.35
C GLY A 245 4.78 -1.70 -1.23
N THR A 246 5.89 -1.37 -0.55
CA THR A 246 7.11 -0.85 -1.13
C THR A 246 8.26 -1.71 -0.63
N HIS A 247 8.88 -2.52 -1.47
CA HIS A 247 10.04 -3.29 -1.05
C HIS A 247 11.37 -2.69 -1.53
N ALA A 248 11.36 -1.89 -2.59
CA ALA A 248 12.50 -1.12 -3.04
C ALA A 248 12.27 0.38 -2.84
N ALA A 249 13.18 1.02 -2.14
CA ALA A 249 13.12 2.46 -1.84
C ALA A 249 14.52 3.04 -1.80
N ILE A 250 14.64 4.34 -2.02
CA ILE A 250 15.90 5.08 -2.04
C ILE A 250 16.06 5.85 -0.74
N VAL A 251 17.25 5.85 -0.16
CA VAL A 251 17.57 6.61 1.05
C VAL A 251 17.23 8.09 0.84
N GLY A 252 16.40 8.65 1.73
CA GLY A 252 15.97 10.05 1.65
C GLY A 252 14.84 10.34 0.67
N CYS A 253 14.39 9.34 -0.09
CA CYS A 253 13.20 9.45 -0.93
C CYS A 253 11.99 8.91 -0.15
N TYR A 254 11.05 9.79 0.20
CA TYR A 254 9.89 9.46 1.01
C TYR A 254 8.60 9.60 0.24
N HIS A 255 7.85 8.52 0.17
CA HIS A 255 6.46 8.55 -0.30
C HIS A 255 5.59 9.28 0.72
N SER A 256 4.71 10.17 0.28
CA SER A 256 3.93 11.02 1.18
C SER A 256 2.43 10.95 0.91
N ASN A 257 1.67 11.07 1.99
CA ASN A 257 0.20 11.02 1.92
C ASN A 257 -0.30 9.74 1.23
N ILE A 258 0.21 8.59 1.71
CA ILE A 258 -0.26 7.28 1.27
C ILE A 258 -1.36 6.81 2.21
N ARG A 259 -2.54 6.55 1.68
CA ARG A 259 -3.72 6.10 2.42
C ARG A 259 -4.05 4.67 2.01
N ILE A 260 -4.01 3.74 2.96
CA ILE A 260 -4.40 2.33 2.79
C ILE A 260 -5.51 2.10 3.80
N GLU A 261 -6.76 2.23 3.38
CA GLU A 261 -7.88 2.34 4.30
C GLU A 261 -9.08 1.50 3.85
N ASN A 262 -9.78 0.89 4.83
CA ASN A 262 -11.01 0.11 4.60
C ASN A 262 -10.82 -1.11 3.68
N ASN A 263 -9.62 -1.70 3.63
CA ASN A 263 -9.34 -2.85 2.78
C ASN A 263 -9.46 -4.16 3.56
N LYS A 264 -9.69 -5.26 2.83
CA LYS A 264 -9.67 -6.63 3.34
C LYS A 264 -8.46 -7.38 2.82
N PHE A 265 -7.69 -7.98 3.72
CA PHE A 265 -6.53 -8.82 3.42
C PHE A 265 -6.79 -10.22 3.97
N ILE A 266 -6.88 -11.21 3.09
CA ILE A 266 -7.34 -12.56 3.45
C ILE A 266 -6.35 -13.61 2.94
N ASN A 267 -5.89 -14.50 3.83
CA ASN A 267 -5.05 -15.64 3.48
C ASN A 267 -3.73 -15.23 2.80
N ILE A 268 -2.99 -14.28 3.39
CA ILE A 268 -1.74 -13.77 2.83
C ILE A 268 -0.55 -14.42 3.52
N PRO A 269 0.31 -15.13 2.78
CA PRO A 269 1.50 -15.79 3.31
C PRO A 269 2.63 -14.85 3.72
N GLY A 270 2.71 -13.68 3.14
CA GLY A 270 3.69 -12.65 3.51
C GLY A 270 3.11 -11.61 4.45
N TYR A 271 3.35 -10.35 4.14
CA TYR A 271 2.79 -9.21 4.84
C TYR A 271 1.53 -8.72 4.13
N ALA A 272 0.50 -8.39 4.89
CA ALA A 272 -0.65 -7.69 4.31
C ALA A 272 -0.24 -6.30 3.77
N ILE A 273 0.54 -5.54 4.55
CA ILE A 273 0.99 -4.19 4.18
C ILE A 273 2.48 -3.99 4.51
N ILE A 274 3.26 -3.46 3.55
CA ILE A 274 4.67 -3.08 3.72
C ILE A 274 4.84 -1.60 3.37
N ALA A 275 4.86 -0.75 4.37
CA ALA A 275 5.08 0.69 4.24
C ALA A 275 6.57 1.03 4.41
N THR A 276 7.31 1.22 3.32
CA THR A 276 8.72 1.60 3.37
C THR A 276 8.89 3.06 2.97
N ASN A 277 9.53 3.86 3.82
CA ASN A 277 9.75 5.30 3.61
C ASN A 277 8.45 6.11 3.43
N TYR A 278 7.43 5.83 4.25
CA TYR A 278 6.18 6.60 4.20
C TYR A 278 6.17 7.73 5.24
N ILE A 279 5.72 8.91 4.83
CA ILE A 279 5.48 10.07 5.70
C ILE A 279 4.07 10.61 5.49
N ASN A 280 3.52 11.26 6.52
CA ASN A 280 2.17 11.85 6.49
C ASN A 280 1.10 10.86 5.97
N SER A 281 1.23 9.59 6.32
CA SER A 281 0.47 8.50 5.72
C SER A 281 -0.43 7.80 6.73
N SER A 282 -1.46 7.12 6.24
CA SER A 282 -2.44 6.45 7.10
C SER A 282 -2.74 5.03 6.65
N ILE A 283 -2.73 4.11 7.60
CA ILE A 283 -3.13 2.71 7.45
C ILE A 283 -4.26 2.49 8.45
N LYS A 284 -5.51 2.57 8.00
CA LYS A 284 -6.66 2.61 8.90
C LYS A 284 -7.80 1.69 8.47
N ASN A 285 -8.53 1.20 9.48
CA ASN A 285 -9.80 0.47 9.27
C ASN A 285 -9.66 -0.75 8.36
N ASN A 286 -8.45 -1.34 8.24
CA ASN A 286 -8.27 -2.53 7.43
C ASN A 286 -8.61 -3.78 8.25
N GLU A 287 -9.18 -4.78 7.58
CA GLU A 287 -9.39 -6.11 8.12
C GLU A 287 -8.33 -7.07 7.55
N ILE A 288 -7.50 -7.63 8.41
CA ILE A 288 -6.40 -8.53 8.07
C ILE A 288 -6.69 -9.87 8.74
N THR A 289 -7.07 -10.87 7.96
CA THR A 289 -7.56 -12.16 8.46
C THR A 289 -6.77 -13.31 7.86
N ASP A 290 -6.40 -14.28 8.69
CA ASP A 290 -5.66 -15.47 8.27
C ASP A 290 -4.36 -15.14 7.51
N CYS A 291 -3.64 -14.13 7.97
CA CYS A 291 -2.38 -13.69 7.38
C CYS A 291 -1.19 -14.10 8.27
N ALA A 292 -0.03 -14.31 7.65
CA ALA A 292 1.19 -14.61 8.38
C ALA A 292 1.71 -13.39 9.14
N SER A 293 1.63 -12.21 8.53
CA SER A 293 2.02 -10.94 9.16
C SER A 293 1.07 -9.82 8.72
N GLY A 294 0.81 -8.89 9.64
CA GLY A 294 -0.08 -7.76 9.38
C GLY A 294 0.66 -6.61 8.68
N ILE A 295 1.04 -5.60 9.44
CA ILE A 295 1.59 -4.35 8.92
C ILE A 295 3.06 -4.21 9.32
N ILE A 296 3.95 -3.99 8.35
CA ILE A 296 5.30 -3.51 8.61
C ILE A 296 5.44 -2.07 8.13
N PHE A 297 5.93 -1.21 9.02
CA PHE A 297 6.27 0.17 8.72
C PHE A 297 7.76 0.36 8.95
N ARG A 298 8.54 0.69 7.92
CA ARG A 298 9.99 0.68 8.02
C ARG A 298 10.67 1.84 7.31
N ASP A 299 11.89 2.14 7.72
CA ASP A 299 12.79 3.04 7.02
C ASP A 299 13.76 2.25 6.13
N MET A 300 14.21 2.87 5.05
CA MET A 300 15.02 2.29 3.99
C MET A 300 16.40 1.80 4.44
N ALA A 301 16.93 2.31 5.54
CA ALA A 301 18.25 1.88 6.04
C ALA A 301 18.41 0.35 6.22
N ILE A 302 17.29 -0.37 6.25
CA ILE A 302 17.25 -1.83 6.38
C ILE A 302 17.04 -2.52 5.03
N THR A 303 16.63 -1.78 3.99
CA THR A 303 16.42 -2.32 2.66
C THR A 303 17.71 -2.32 1.83
N LEU A 304 17.75 -3.15 0.79
CA LEU A 304 18.98 -3.52 0.09
C LEU A 304 19.32 -2.63 -1.11
N TYR A 305 18.50 -1.63 -1.42
CA TYR A 305 18.63 -0.85 -2.65
C TYR A 305 19.04 0.60 -2.37
N PRO A 306 20.35 0.91 -2.36
CA PRO A 306 20.82 2.29 -2.34
C PRO A 306 20.48 2.97 -3.67
N SER A 307 20.43 4.30 -3.67
CA SER A 307 20.30 5.09 -4.89
C SER A 307 21.38 4.72 -5.91
N GLU A 308 20.99 4.52 -7.16
CA GLU A 308 21.92 4.27 -8.29
C GLU A 308 22.88 5.46 -8.50
N LYS A 309 22.47 6.66 -8.11
CA LYS A 309 23.31 7.87 -8.20
C LYS A 309 24.27 8.03 -7.01
N GLY A 310 24.32 7.02 -6.12
CA GLY A 310 25.14 7.12 -4.90
C GLY A 310 24.78 8.34 -4.06
N ASN A 311 23.50 8.61 -3.94
CA ASN A 311 22.98 9.83 -3.35
C ASN A 311 23.61 10.04 -1.97
N LYS A 312 24.31 11.15 -1.79
CA LYS A 312 24.79 11.63 -0.50
C LYS A 312 23.61 12.10 0.36
N SER A 313 22.50 11.36 0.30
CA SER A 313 21.27 11.74 0.94
C SER A 313 21.53 12.02 2.40
N LYS A 314 21.18 13.21 2.78
CA LYS A 314 21.18 13.66 4.16
C LYS A 314 20.38 12.65 4.97
N THR A 315 20.97 12.13 6.04
CA THR A 315 20.26 11.25 6.96
C THR A 315 18.95 11.92 7.38
N PRO A 316 17.81 11.34 7.08
CA PRO A 316 16.54 11.98 7.34
C PRO A 316 16.27 12.00 8.85
N LYS A 317 16.14 13.16 9.42
CA LYS A 317 15.58 13.36 10.76
C LYS A 317 14.07 13.63 10.65
N ILE A 318 13.38 12.81 9.88
CA ILE A 318 11.98 13.08 9.57
C ILE A 318 11.08 12.36 10.55
N SER A 319 10.23 13.12 11.26
CA SER A 319 9.07 12.53 11.90
C SER A 319 8.10 12.07 10.82
N SER A 320 7.75 10.79 10.82
CA SER A 320 6.85 10.24 9.82
C SER A 320 5.48 10.92 9.83
N LYS A 321 4.99 11.38 11.00
CA LYS A 321 3.62 11.89 11.20
C LYS A 321 2.54 10.93 10.68
N SER A 322 2.88 9.64 10.56
CA SER A 322 1.97 8.62 10.03
C SER A 322 1.18 7.94 11.13
N VAL A 323 0.06 7.34 10.73
CA VAL A 323 -0.91 6.73 11.63
C VAL A 323 -1.21 5.30 11.20
N ILE A 324 -1.24 4.37 12.18
CA ILE A 324 -1.73 2.99 12.03
C ILE A 324 -2.85 2.82 13.04
N ALA A 325 -4.11 2.86 12.60
CA ALA A 325 -5.23 2.94 13.54
C ALA A 325 -6.45 2.14 13.12
N ASN A 326 -7.18 1.65 14.13
CA ASN A 326 -8.47 1.00 13.98
C ASN A 326 -8.45 -0.21 13.02
N ASN A 327 -7.30 -0.87 12.87
CA ASN A 327 -7.22 -2.08 12.05
C ASN A 327 -7.58 -3.29 12.91
N LYS A 328 -8.29 -4.24 12.30
CA LYS A 328 -8.58 -5.55 12.90
C LYS A 328 -7.63 -6.57 12.29
N ILE A 329 -6.73 -7.14 13.10
CA ILE A 329 -5.61 -7.95 12.63
C ILE A 329 -5.65 -9.32 13.31
N GLU A 330 -5.77 -10.37 12.53
CA GLU A 330 -5.63 -11.75 12.99
C GLU A 330 -4.41 -12.40 12.35
N ILE A 331 -3.42 -12.78 13.18
CA ILE A 331 -2.21 -13.48 12.76
C ILE A 331 -2.33 -14.94 13.14
N THR A 332 -2.17 -15.82 12.15
CA THR A 332 -2.30 -17.26 12.30
C THR A 332 -0.97 -17.98 12.26
N ASP A 333 -0.95 -19.24 12.71
CA ASP A 333 0.24 -20.08 12.72
C ASP A 333 0.45 -20.77 11.35
N LYS A 334 0.46 -19.97 10.28
CA LYS A 334 0.84 -20.51 8.97
C LYS A 334 2.36 -20.71 8.91
N LYS A 335 2.78 -21.79 8.25
CA LYS A 335 4.20 -22.18 8.08
C LYS A 335 4.95 -21.19 7.17
N TYR A 336 5.14 -19.98 7.63
CA TYR A 336 6.03 -19.05 6.95
C TYR A 336 7.34 -18.93 7.72
N LYS A 337 8.44 -18.85 7.00
CA LYS A 337 9.81 -18.87 7.56
C LYS A 337 10.13 -17.70 8.48
N ASN A 338 9.34 -16.66 8.47
CA ASN A 338 9.61 -15.43 9.21
C ASN A 338 8.75 -15.31 10.48
N VAL A 339 9.29 -14.63 11.46
CA VAL A 339 8.58 -14.30 12.71
C VAL A 339 7.38 -13.43 12.35
N ASN A 340 6.21 -13.84 12.80
CA ASN A 340 4.95 -13.21 12.46
C ASN A 340 4.65 -12.04 13.43
N TYR A 341 4.18 -10.93 12.89
CA TYR A 341 3.86 -9.73 13.65
C TYR A 341 2.46 -9.22 13.33
N GLY A 342 1.76 -8.71 14.34
CA GLY A 342 0.56 -7.91 14.08
C GLY A 342 0.95 -6.58 13.42
N ILE A 343 1.75 -5.76 14.14
CA ILE A 343 2.31 -4.51 13.63
C ILE A 343 3.80 -4.45 13.98
N GLN A 344 4.63 -4.18 12.99
CA GLN A 344 6.06 -4.00 13.16
C GLN A 344 6.49 -2.61 12.71
N LEU A 345 7.23 -1.88 13.54
CA LEU A 345 7.93 -0.66 13.16
C LEU A 345 9.43 -0.93 13.21
N LEU A 346 10.11 -0.73 12.09
CA LEU A 346 11.49 -1.17 11.90
C LEU A 346 12.37 -0.06 11.34
N GLY A 347 13.36 0.36 12.09
CA GLY A 347 14.38 1.32 11.69
C GLY A 347 15.70 1.00 12.38
N GLU A 348 16.71 1.84 12.24
CA GLU A 348 17.98 1.65 12.93
C GLU A 348 18.74 2.96 13.15
N TYR A 349 19.69 2.90 14.07
CA TYR A 349 20.75 3.90 14.19
C TYR A 349 22.07 3.29 13.73
N ARG A 350 22.70 3.91 12.74
CA ARG A 350 23.99 3.46 12.19
C ARG A 350 25.12 4.35 12.70
N SER A 351 26.00 3.80 13.52
CA SER A 351 27.22 4.49 13.97
C SER A 351 28.32 4.53 12.89
N LYS A 352 28.26 3.61 11.92
CA LYS A 352 29.23 3.48 10.82
C LYS A 352 28.51 3.36 9.48
N LYS A 353 29.20 3.70 8.39
CA LYS A 353 28.75 3.44 7.01
C LYS A 353 28.64 1.92 6.78
N LYS A 354 27.61 1.49 6.04
CA LYS A 354 27.44 0.09 5.63
C LYS A 354 27.02 0.05 4.16
N GLY A 355 27.84 -0.49 3.30
CA GLY A 355 27.65 -0.38 1.85
C GLY A 355 27.62 1.09 1.43
N ASN A 356 26.64 1.48 0.62
CA ASN A 356 26.45 2.87 0.19
C ASN A 356 25.60 3.72 1.16
N ILE A 357 25.09 3.14 2.26
CA ILE A 357 24.28 3.86 3.23
C ILE A 357 25.19 4.52 4.25
N PRO A 358 25.17 5.86 4.40
CA PRO A 358 26.01 6.59 5.35
C PRO A 358 25.68 6.22 6.81
N LYS A 359 26.59 6.57 7.74
CA LYS A 359 26.22 6.60 9.17
C LYS A 359 25.08 7.59 9.39
N GLY A 360 24.14 7.28 10.28
CA GLY A 360 23.03 8.19 10.54
C GLY A 360 21.92 7.62 11.38
N ASP A 361 20.92 8.43 11.61
CA ASP A 361 19.72 8.06 12.36
C ASP A 361 18.58 7.75 11.37
N TYR A 362 18.38 6.47 11.11
CA TYR A 362 17.34 5.91 10.25
C TYR A 362 16.22 5.25 11.08
N ARG A 363 16.02 5.68 12.31
CA ARG A 363 14.90 5.22 13.10
C ARG A 363 13.59 5.73 12.53
N VAL A 364 12.58 4.90 12.58
CA VAL A 364 11.21 5.32 12.32
C VAL A 364 10.74 6.21 13.47
N TYR A 365 10.40 7.46 13.20
CA TYR A 365 9.98 8.44 14.21
C TYR A 365 8.51 8.83 14.07
N GLY A 366 7.87 9.10 15.23
CA GLY A 366 6.64 9.87 15.31
C GLY A 366 5.38 9.18 14.76
N VAL A 367 5.43 7.87 14.53
CA VAL A 367 4.24 7.09 14.14
C VAL A 367 3.32 6.92 15.34
N GLN A 368 2.01 7.04 15.12
CA GLN A 368 0.97 6.75 16.10
C GLN A 368 0.29 5.42 15.77
N VAL A 369 0.19 4.54 16.75
CA VAL A 369 -0.44 3.21 16.63
C VAL A 369 -1.54 3.13 17.67
N TYR A 370 -2.81 3.24 17.26
CA TYR A 370 -3.91 3.28 18.22
C TYR A 370 -5.22 2.66 17.73
N GLY A 371 -6.02 2.22 18.67
CA GLY A 371 -7.36 1.68 18.40
C GLY A 371 -7.36 0.36 17.60
N ASN A 372 -6.18 -0.28 17.41
CA ASN A 372 -6.12 -1.53 16.67
C ASN A 372 -6.56 -2.70 17.55
N GLU A 373 -7.27 -3.66 16.94
CA GLU A 373 -7.62 -4.95 17.54
C GLU A 373 -6.71 -6.02 16.93
N ILE A 374 -5.85 -6.65 17.75
CA ILE A 374 -4.88 -7.63 17.27
C ILE A 374 -5.11 -8.95 17.98
N THR A 375 -5.35 -10.01 17.22
CA THR A 375 -5.43 -11.39 17.70
C THR A 375 -4.26 -12.21 17.20
N LEU A 376 -3.48 -12.78 18.12
CA LEU A 376 -2.32 -13.62 17.80
C LEU A 376 -2.68 -15.08 18.09
N LYS A 377 -2.82 -15.89 17.06
CA LYS A 377 -3.01 -17.34 17.16
C LYS A 377 -1.67 -18.12 17.15
N ASN A 378 -0.57 -17.42 17.30
CA ASN A 378 0.79 -17.98 17.43
C ASN A 378 1.61 -17.23 18.49
N ALA A 379 2.82 -17.72 18.80
CA ALA A 379 3.71 -17.14 19.81
C ALA A 379 4.54 -15.95 19.30
N SER A 380 3.96 -15.09 18.48
CA SER A 380 4.60 -13.94 17.82
C SER A 380 4.46 -12.65 18.64
N TYR A 381 4.76 -11.53 17.99
CA TYR A 381 4.62 -10.20 18.57
C TYR A 381 3.33 -9.54 18.08
N GLY A 382 2.56 -8.95 18.99
CA GLY A 382 1.41 -8.10 18.64
C GLY A 382 1.90 -6.81 18.00
N ILE A 383 2.71 -6.04 18.75
CA ILE A 383 3.36 -4.83 18.25
C ILE A 383 4.86 -4.92 18.57
N TRP A 384 5.69 -4.79 17.54
CA TRP A 384 7.14 -4.79 17.70
C TRP A 384 7.76 -3.51 17.19
N LEU A 385 8.40 -2.75 18.10
CA LEU A 385 9.16 -1.55 17.80
C LEU A 385 10.64 -1.88 17.88
N ASN A 386 11.34 -1.78 16.75
CA ASN A 386 12.77 -2.00 16.69
C ASN A 386 13.46 -0.85 15.93
N GLY A 387 14.43 -0.19 16.57
CA GLY A 387 15.07 0.98 15.97
C GLY A 387 14.10 2.11 15.68
N THR A 388 13.32 2.51 16.69
CA THR A 388 12.29 3.54 16.54
C THR A 388 12.51 4.72 17.49
N GLY A 389 11.81 5.82 17.25
CA GLY A 389 11.86 6.99 18.14
C GLY A 389 10.50 7.68 18.30
N LYS A 390 10.20 8.06 19.55
CA LYS A 390 8.99 8.84 19.87
C LYS A 390 7.67 8.22 19.33
N ILE A 391 7.59 6.88 19.27
CA ILE A 391 6.37 6.18 18.87
C ILE A 391 5.32 6.26 19.98
N ARG A 392 4.07 6.40 19.62
CA ARG A 392 2.94 6.32 20.55
C ARG A 392 2.10 5.10 20.23
N VAL A 393 1.93 4.21 21.21
CA VAL A 393 1.12 2.99 21.11
C VAL A 393 0.02 3.07 22.14
N ASN A 394 -1.18 3.46 21.75
CA ASN A 394 -2.24 3.82 22.68
C ASN A 394 -3.55 3.12 22.38
N ASN A 395 -4.29 2.71 23.42
CA ASN A 395 -5.65 2.23 23.29
C ASN A 395 -5.86 1.08 22.29
N ASN A 396 -4.85 0.22 22.10
CA ASN A 396 -5.00 -0.99 21.30
C ASN A 396 -5.51 -2.13 22.18
N VAL A 397 -6.29 -3.02 21.60
CA VAL A 397 -6.69 -4.28 22.23
C VAL A 397 -5.89 -5.41 21.59
N ILE A 398 -5.07 -6.11 22.36
CA ILE A 398 -4.20 -7.16 21.84
C ILE A 398 -4.44 -8.44 22.61
N ASN A 399 -4.92 -9.47 21.92
CA ASN A 399 -5.23 -10.77 22.49
C ASN A 399 -4.28 -11.86 21.95
N MET A 400 -3.52 -12.46 22.84
CA MET A 400 -2.67 -13.61 22.54
C MET A 400 -3.45 -14.90 22.83
N GLN A 401 -3.71 -15.69 21.79
CA GLN A 401 -4.51 -16.92 21.81
C GLN A 401 -3.71 -18.13 21.32
N VAL A 402 -2.51 -18.34 21.85
CA VAL A 402 -1.64 -19.42 21.38
C VAL A 402 -2.25 -20.79 21.68
N PRO A 403 -2.38 -21.69 20.68
CA PRO A 403 -2.92 -23.04 20.86
C PRO A 403 -2.07 -23.89 21.82
N LYS A 404 -2.68 -24.96 22.35
CA LYS A 404 -2.03 -25.87 23.31
C LYS A 404 -0.76 -26.55 22.76
N LYS A 405 -0.75 -26.82 21.44
CA LYS A 405 0.34 -27.53 20.74
C LYS A 405 1.37 -26.61 20.07
N ALA A 406 1.25 -25.30 20.19
CA ALA A 406 2.25 -24.40 19.59
C ALA A 406 3.62 -24.62 20.23
N SER A 407 4.54 -25.20 19.49
CA SER A 407 5.92 -25.48 19.90
C SER A 407 6.79 -24.25 19.69
N GLY A 408 6.70 -23.24 20.55
CA GLY A 408 7.62 -22.11 20.50
C GLY A 408 8.63 -22.16 21.62
N LYS A 409 9.90 -22.36 21.33
CA LYS A 409 11.01 -22.11 22.27
C LYS A 409 11.16 -20.61 22.60
N SER A 410 10.60 -19.72 21.78
CA SER A 410 10.58 -18.27 22.00
C SER A 410 9.21 -17.86 22.51
N GLY A 411 9.12 -17.48 23.76
CA GLY A 411 7.90 -16.95 24.35
C GLY A 411 7.43 -15.69 23.62
N GLY A 412 6.14 -15.63 23.29
CA GLY A 412 5.51 -14.46 22.70
C GLY A 412 5.56 -13.25 23.62
N THR A 413 5.83 -12.10 23.05
CA THR A 413 5.71 -10.80 23.74
C THR A 413 4.67 -9.96 23.03
N VAL A 414 3.65 -9.53 23.75
CA VAL A 414 2.54 -8.80 23.10
C VAL A 414 3.00 -7.47 22.55
N VAL A 415 3.75 -6.67 23.35
CA VAL A 415 4.39 -5.43 22.87
C VAL A 415 5.86 -5.46 23.20
N ARG A 416 6.71 -5.41 22.18
CA ARG A 416 8.17 -5.40 22.37
C ARG A 416 8.78 -4.12 21.82
N VAL A 417 9.65 -3.50 22.63
CA VAL A 417 10.36 -2.27 22.27
C VAL A 417 11.85 -2.51 22.48
N ILE A 418 12.64 -2.44 21.40
CA ILE A 418 14.08 -2.66 21.44
C ILE A 418 14.82 -1.64 20.56
N SER A 419 16.05 -1.28 20.91
CA SER A 419 16.88 -0.33 20.14
C SER A 419 16.17 1.01 19.85
N SER A 420 15.21 1.38 20.68
CA SER A 420 14.27 2.49 20.47
C SER A 420 14.54 3.63 21.47
N LYS A 421 14.00 4.82 21.18
CA LYS A 421 14.18 6.02 21.99
C LYS A 421 12.86 6.75 22.23
N GLY A 422 12.46 6.83 23.52
CA GLY A 422 11.34 7.69 23.95
C GLY A 422 9.96 7.27 23.45
N SER A 423 9.72 5.98 23.24
CA SER A 423 8.40 5.47 22.89
C SER A 423 7.47 5.46 24.11
N ARG A 424 6.16 5.66 23.89
CA ARG A 424 5.14 5.65 24.93
C ARG A 424 4.10 4.59 24.63
N ILE A 425 3.86 3.68 25.59
CA ILE A 425 2.94 2.54 25.46
C ILE A 425 1.87 2.69 26.54
N ASN A 426 0.74 3.32 26.20
CA ASN A 426 -0.24 3.75 27.20
C ASN A 426 -1.66 3.29 26.87
N GLY A 427 -2.43 2.95 27.93
CA GLY A 427 -3.87 2.71 27.82
C GLY A 427 -4.27 1.47 27.01
N ASN A 428 -3.32 0.58 26.67
CA ASN A 428 -3.65 -0.62 25.91
C ASN A 428 -4.26 -1.70 26.79
N THR A 429 -5.16 -2.51 26.23
CA THR A 429 -5.71 -3.70 26.87
C THR A 429 -4.99 -4.93 26.30
N ILE A 430 -4.27 -5.65 27.16
CA ILE A 430 -3.39 -6.76 26.78
C ILE A 430 -3.90 -8.03 27.43
N ILE A 431 -4.32 -9.00 26.64
CA ILE A 431 -5.01 -10.20 27.07
C ILE A 431 -4.19 -11.43 26.65
N ASN A 432 -4.06 -12.40 27.54
CA ASN A 432 -3.50 -13.70 27.23
C ASN A 432 -4.50 -14.80 27.58
N THR A 433 -5.10 -15.37 26.55
CA THR A 433 -6.02 -16.52 26.64
C THR A 433 -5.37 -17.81 26.12
N SER A 434 -4.04 -17.81 25.97
CA SER A 434 -3.28 -18.96 25.47
C SER A 434 -3.54 -20.22 26.29
N LYS A 435 -3.79 -21.33 25.58
CA LYS A 435 -4.02 -22.66 26.19
C LYS A 435 -2.73 -23.40 26.51
N ASN A 436 -1.57 -22.89 26.06
CA ASN A 436 -0.29 -23.47 26.36
C ASN A 436 0.02 -23.37 27.87
N LYS A 437 0.40 -24.48 28.49
CA LYS A 437 0.68 -24.56 29.94
C LYS A 437 1.90 -23.72 30.37
N ASN A 438 2.84 -23.42 29.47
CA ASN A 438 4.04 -22.68 29.80
C ASN A 438 3.81 -21.16 29.79
N LYS A 439 2.93 -20.67 30.65
CA LYS A 439 2.59 -19.25 30.80
C LYS A 439 3.79 -18.36 31.13
N LYS A 440 4.91 -18.93 31.60
CA LYS A 440 6.15 -18.18 31.91
C LYS A 440 6.83 -17.64 30.66
N LEU A 441 6.52 -18.16 29.49
CA LEU A 441 7.08 -17.70 28.21
C LEU A 441 6.39 -16.45 27.66
N TYR A 442 5.21 -16.10 28.15
CA TYR A 442 4.43 -14.98 27.60
C TYR A 442 4.63 -13.71 28.40
N ARG A 443 4.90 -12.61 27.69
CA ARG A 443 5.14 -11.28 28.27
C ARG A 443 4.13 -10.28 27.70
N GLY A 444 3.64 -9.39 28.56
CA GLY A 444 2.76 -8.30 28.13
C GLY A 444 3.54 -7.24 27.37
N ILE A 445 4.33 -6.43 28.07
CA ILE A 445 5.17 -5.38 27.49
C ILE A 445 6.62 -5.65 27.86
N GLU A 446 7.54 -5.57 26.91
CA GLU A 446 8.98 -5.68 27.12
C GLU A 446 9.69 -4.44 26.57
N LEU A 447 10.34 -3.68 27.46
CA LEU A 447 11.15 -2.51 27.11
C LEU A 447 12.62 -2.86 27.29
N ILE A 448 13.41 -2.87 26.20
CA ILE A 448 14.82 -3.26 26.19
C ILE A 448 15.69 -2.04 25.85
N GLY A 449 16.54 -1.66 26.81
CA GLY A 449 17.43 -0.51 26.71
C GLY A 449 16.97 0.69 27.56
N LYS A 450 17.98 1.43 28.11
CA LYS A 450 17.74 2.55 29.01
C LYS A 450 16.83 3.66 28.48
N LYS A 451 16.80 3.84 27.17
CA LYS A 451 16.05 4.90 26.46
C LYS A 451 14.83 4.38 25.70
N ALA A 452 14.48 3.10 25.82
CA ALA A 452 13.39 2.48 25.03
C ALA A 452 12.05 3.22 25.16
N GLY A 453 11.75 3.73 26.35
CA GLY A 453 10.52 4.49 26.59
C GLY A 453 9.82 4.14 27.88
N SER A 454 8.53 4.42 27.95
CA SER A 454 7.69 4.18 29.12
C SER A 454 6.42 3.39 28.77
N ALA A 455 5.88 2.72 29.78
CA ALA A 455 4.57 2.06 29.70
C ALA A 455 3.75 2.44 30.94
N SER A 456 2.53 2.93 30.74
CA SER A 456 1.63 3.34 31.83
C SER A 456 0.17 3.14 31.47
N GLY A 457 -0.71 3.00 32.45
CA GLY A 457 -2.15 2.89 32.24
C GLY A 457 -2.61 1.69 31.41
N ASN A 458 -1.74 0.68 31.17
CA ASN A 458 -2.13 -0.50 30.39
C ASN A 458 -2.86 -1.51 31.30
N LYS A 459 -3.88 -2.14 30.77
CA LYS A 459 -4.67 -3.18 31.44
C LYS A 459 -4.18 -4.56 31.01
N PHE A 460 -3.96 -5.47 31.95
CA PHE A 460 -3.48 -6.83 31.70
C PHE A 460 -4.44 -7.89 32.21
N LYS A 461 -4.74 -8.89 31.38
CA LYS A 461 -5.51 -10.07 31.76
C LYS A 461 -4.75 -11.34 31.34
N GLY A 462 -4.66 -12.34 32.24
CA GLY A 462 -4.01 -13.61 31.95
C GLY A 462 -2.48 -13.61 32.00
N PHE A 463 -1.86 -12.59 32.61
CA PHE A 463 -0.42 -12.50 32.87
C PHE A 463 -0.10 -12.44 34.37
N ALA A 464 0.92 -13.15 34.82
CA ALA A 464 1.48 -12.95 36.16
C ALA A 464 2.03 -11.51 36.27
N LYS A 465 1.92 -10.88 37.45
CA LYS A 465 2.34 -9.48 37.67
C LYS A 465 3.76 -9.18 37.15
N LYS A 466 4.72 -10.07 37.43
CA LYS A 466 6.11 -9.97 36.94
C LYS A 466 6.30 -10.06 35.40
N GLN A 467 5.28 -10.48 34.68
CA GLN A 467 5.28 -10.63 33.20
C GLN A 467 4.49 -9.53 32.51
N GLN A 468 3.79 -8.66 33.22
CA GLN A 468 2.96 -7.60 32.64
C GLN A 468 3.81 -6.54 31.95
N THR A 469 4.79 -5.98 32.67
CA THR A 469 5.74 -5.01 32.11
C THR A 469 7.15 -5.33 32.59
N ILE A 470 8.05 -5.59 31.65
CA ILE A 470 9.43 -5.99 31.92
C ILE A 470 10.36 -4.94 31.33
N LYS A 471 11.24 -4.39 32.14
CA LYS A 471 12.34 -3.51 31.71
C LYS A 471 13.65 -4.28 31.80
N ARG A 472 14.43 -4.24 30.70
CA ARG A 472 15.75 -4.88 30.66
C ARG A 472 16.81 -3.85 30.28
N LYS A 473 17.98 -3.97 30.84
CA LYS A 473 19.20 -3.34 30.34
C LYS A 473 19.51 -4.01 28.98
N SER A 474 19.92 -3.24 28.00
CA SER A 474 20.41 -3.75 26.70
C SER A 474 21.74 -4.43 26.88
#